data_237cbf2ba9c78212e768a0fac0b7f87e
#
_entry.id   237cbf2ba9c78212e768a0fac0b7f87e
#
_cell.length_a   1.000
_cell.length_b   1.000
_cell.length_c   1.000
_cell.angle_alpha   90.00
_cell.angle_beta   90.00
_cell.angle_gamma   90.00
#
_symmetry.space_group_name_H-M   'P 1'
#
loop_
_entity.id
_entity.type
_entity.pdbx_description
1 polymer ?
#
loop_
_entity_poly.entity_id
_entity_poly.type
_entity_poly.pdbx_seq_one_letter_code
_entity_poly.pdbx_strand_id
1 'polypeptide(L)'
;IPIIGSKHPVCLSENPKDKRLRTSVLIQWEAHNIVVDCGPDFRQQMLQANCDHLEAILFTHEHADHTAGIDDIRPFFFRQGDIPIYGSQRVVQNLSDRFSYIFKTENKYPGAPAVISNIIEKNTDFKIGEKKITPVEVLHNRLPIMGYRIDNFCYLTDVKSIEEDQIEKLRGCEVLVLNALRVEPHPTHLNLEEALEMVAQIKPKRAYFTHISHLLGFHDSVSETLPENVFLAHDNLQIHTN
;
A
#
# COMPACT_ATOMS: atom_id res chain seq x y z
N ILE A 1 5.42 -0.87 12.95
CA ILE A 1 4.37 -1.69 13.59
C ILE A 1 4.92 -2.33 14.86
N PRO A 2 4.08 -2.56 15.89
CA PRO A 2 4.46 -3.33 17.08
C PRO A 2 4.76 -4.80 16.71
N ILE A 3 5.71 -5.41 17.42
CA ILE A 3 6.09 -6.82 17.23
C ILE A 3 5.54 -7.65 18.39
N ILE A 4 4.96 -8.80 18.08
CA ILE A 4 4.42 -9.74 19.07
C ILE A 4 5.52 -10.13 20.07
N GLY A 5 5.25 -9.93 21.37
CA GLY A 5 6.17 -10.27 22.45
C GLY A 5 7.36 -9.33 22.64
N SER A 6 7.50 -8.28 21.83
CA SER A 6 8.57 -7.29 21.97
C SER A 6 8.38 -6.41 23.20
N LYS A 7 9.49 -6.20 23.93
CA LYS A 7 9.57 -5.23 25.05
C LYS A 7 10.20 -3.89 24.61
N HIS A 8 10.38 -3.69 23.30
CA HIS A 8 10.91 -2.43 22.79
C HIS A 8 9.97 -1.27 23.16
N PRO A 9 10.48 -0.13 23.65
CA PRO A 9 9.64 0.98 24.12
C PRO A 9 8.56 1.42 23.12
N VAL A 10 8.89 1.51 21.83
CA VAL A 10 7.92 1.86 20.76
C VAL A 10 6.79 0.82 20.66
N CYS A 11 7.10 -0.48 20.82
CA CYS A 11 6.07 -1.53 20.81
C CYS A 11 5.12 -1.46 22.00
N LEU A 12 5.59 -0.90 23.13
CA LEU A 12 4.84 -0.70 24.36
C LEU A 12 4.20 0.68 24.47
N SER A 13 4.44 1.57 23.51
CA SER A 13 3.88 2.91 23.50
C SER A 13 2.35 2.90 23.61
N GLU A 14 1.80 3.85 24.36
CA GLU A 14 0.34 4.06 24.42
C GLU A 14 -0.14 5.05 23.35
N ASN A 15 0.78 5.76 22.67
CA ASN A 15 0.44 6.63 21.57
C ASN A 15 -0.14 5.81 20.40
N PRO A 16 -1.38 6.04 19.97
CA PRO A 16 -1.99 5.28 18.87
C PRO A 16 -1.23 5.41 17.55
N LYS A 17 -0.48 6.51 17.34
CA LYS A 17 0.35 6.69 16.15
C LYS A 17 1.58 5.76 16.10
N ASP A 18 1.96 5.15 17.23
CA ASP A 18 3.01 4.11 17.28
C ASP A 18 2.45 2.69 17.08
N LYS A 19 1.13 2.52 17.13
CA LYS A 19 0.44 1.21 17.03
C LYS A 19 -0.11 0.93 15.63
N ARG A 20 0.70 1.20 14.62
CA ARG A 20 0.31 1.03 13.21
C ARG A 20 -0.02 -0.41 12.88
N LEU A 21 -1.03 -0.60 12.05
CA LEU A 21 -1.35 -1.83 11.33
C LEU A 21 -0.41 -1.98 10.11
N ARG A 22 -0.56 -3.09 9.34
CA ARG A 22 0.15 -3.28 8.08
C ARG A 22 -0.22 -2.19 7.10
N THR A 23 0.75 -1.86 6.24
CA THR A 23 0.57 -0.76 5.31
C THR A 23 -0.49 -1.10 4.26
N SER A 24 -1.39 -0.15 4.05
CA SER A 24 -2.41 -0.16 3.02
C SER A 24 -2.92 1.27 2.87
N VAL A 25 -3.53 1.60 1.75
CA VAL A 25 -4.19 2.89 1.54
C VAL A 25 -5.54 2.71 0.89
N LEU A 26 -6.55 3.38 1.43
CA LEU A 26 -7.85 3.55 0.81
C LEU A 26 -7.85 4.88 0.05
N ILE A 27 -8.11 4.85 -1.24
CA ILE A 27 -8.19 6.03 -2.11
C ILE A 27 -9.64 6.21 -2.52
N GLN A 28 -10.16 7.40 -2.29
CA GLN A 28 -11.57 7.72 -2.47
C GLN A 28 -11.74 8.95 -3.36
N TRP A 29 -12.65 8.88 -4.30
CA TRP A 29 -13.12 10.04 -5.08
C TRP A 29 -14.60 9.83 -5.43
N GLU A 30 -15.40 10.88 -5.28
CA GLU A 30 -16.85 10.79 -5.48
C GLU A 30 -17.46 9.60 -4.72
N ALA A 31 -18.01 8.62 -5.42
CA ALA A 31 -18.56 7.38 -4.86
C ALA A 31 -17.63 6.17 -5.04
N HIS A 32 -16.39 6.35 -5.50
CA HIS A 32 -15.46 5.27 -5.80
C HIS A 32 -14.48 5.06 -4.65
N ASN A 33 -14.19 3.80 -4.36
CA ASN A 33 -13.22 3.35 -3.35
C ASN A 33 -12.28 2.33 -3.96
N ILE A 34 -10.99 2.57 -3.96
CA ILE A 34 -9.98 1.56 -4.28
C ILE A 34 -9.02 1.38 -3.10
N VAL A 35 -8.55 0.17 -2.91
CA VAL A 35 -7.54 -0.14 -1.89
C VAL A 35 -6.26 -0.57 -2.56
N VAL A 36 -5.12 -0.08 -2.08
CA VAL A 36 -3.82 -0.64 -2.45
C VAL A 36 -3.35 -1.53 -1.31
N ASP A 37 -3.16 -2.80 -1.61
CA ASP A 37 -2.83 -3.91 -0.74
C ASP A 37 -3.93 -4.30 0.27
N CYS A 38 -4.13 -5.61 0.40
CA CYS A 38 -5.12 -6.26 1.24
C CYS A 38 -4.41 -7.19 2.23
N GLY A 39 -3.69 -6.60 3.18
CA GLY A 39 -2.93 -7.32 4.20
C GLY A 39 -3.81 -7.95 5.29
N PRO A 40 -3.22 -8.64 6.28
CA PRO A 40 -3.97 -9.35 7.33
C PRO A 40 -4.83 -8.43 8.22
N ASP A 41 -4.57 -7.14 8.21
CA ASP A 41 -5.33 -6.14 8.98
C ASP A 41 -6.47 -5.50 8.16
N PHE A 42 -6.69 -5.93 6.90
CA PHE A 42 -7.66 -5.37 5.96
C PHE A 42 -9.06 -5.23 6.55
N ARG A 43 -9.55 -6.28 7.21
CA ARG A 43 -10.87 -6.25 7.84
C ARG A 43 -10.99 -5.10 8.85
N GLN A 44 -10.01 -4.95 9.72
CA GLN A 44 -10.00 -3.87 10.71
C GLN A 44 -9.93 -2.50 10.04
N GLN A 45 -9.10 -2.36 9.03
CA GLN A 45 -8.93 -1.12 8.26
C GLN A 45 -10.23 -0.70 7.58
N MET A 46 -10.93 -1.62 6.91
CA MET A 46 -12.21 -1.32 6.26
C MET A 46 -13.33 -0.97 7.25
N LEU A 47 -13.36 -1.62 8.41
CA LEU A 47 -14.30 -1.26 9.48
C LEU A 47 -14.03 0.15 10.04
N GLN A 48 -12.76 0.51 10.25
CA GLN A 48 -12.39 1.85 10.72
C GLN A 48 -12.69 2.94 9.69
N ALA A 49 -12.49 2.64 8.41
CA ALA A 49 -12.81 3.55 7.31
C ALA A 49 -14.30 3.64 6.98
N ASN A 50 -15.16 2.81 7.59
CA ASN A 50 -16.58 2.65 7.21
C ASN A 50 -16.76 2.40 5.71
N CYS A 51 -15.84 1.66 5.08
CA CYS A 51 -15.89 1.34 3.67
C CYS A 51 -16.92 0.24 3.42
N ASP A 52 -17.95 0.54 2.66
CA ASP A 52 -19.06 -0.37 2.35
C ASP A 52 -19.08 -0.85 0.89
N HIS A 53 -18.30 -0.22 0.03
CA HIS A 53 -18.15 -0.52 -1.38
C HIS A 53 -16.69 -0.49 -1.80
N LEU A 54 -16.29 -1.34 -2.75
CA LEU A 54 -14.92 -1.47 -3.20
C LEU A 54 -14.85 -1.68 -4.72
N GLU A 55 -14.46 -0.64 -5.46
CA GLU A 55 -14.30 -0.71 -6.92
C GLU A 55 -13.21 -1.67 -7.36
N ALA A 56 -12.09 -1.68 -6.62
CA ALA A 56 -10.95 -2.53 -6.94
C ALA A 56 -9.96 -2.65 -5.79
N ILE A 57 -9.13 -3.70 -5.87
CA ILE A 57 -7.90 -3.83 -5.08
C ILE A 57 -6.71 -3.85 -6.04
N LEU A 58 -5.74 -2.97 -5.80
CA LEU A 58 -4.47 -2.94 -6.49
C LEU A 58 -3.41 -3.62 -5.60
N PHE A 59 -2.73 -4.63 -6.10
CA PHE A 59 -1.68 -5.30 -5.35
C PHE A 59 -0.29 -4.84 -5.79
N THR A 60 0.54 -4.47 -4.84
CA THR A 60 1.93 -4.08 -5.10
C THR A 60 2.79 -5.31 -5.36
N HIS A 61 2.70 -6.31 -4.50
CA HIS A 61 3.43 -7.58 -4.60
C HIS A 61 2.76 -8.69 -3.76
N GLU A 62 3.34 -9.90 -3.80
CA GLU A 62 2.72 -11.11 -3.26
C GLU A 62 3.02 -11.40 -1.78
N HIS A 63 3.82 -10.60 -1.06
CA HIS A 63 4.11 -10.86 0.35
C HIS A 63 2.84 -10.89 1.20
N ALA A 64 2.88 -11.69 2.27
CA ALA A 64 1.70 -11.99 3.08
C ALA A 64 1.14 -10.76 3.82
N ASP A 65 1.98 -9.84 4.22
CA ASP A 65 1.57 -8.59 4.87
C ASP A 65 0.84 -7.62 3.93
N HIS A 66 0.88 -7.87 2.60
CA HIS A 66 0.16 -7.12 1.58
C HIS A 66 -1.04 -7.86 0.99
N THR A 67 -1.17 -9.19 1.25
CA THR A 67 -2.14 -10.02 0.52
C THR A 67 -2.99 -10.94 1.38
N ALA A 68 -2.61 -11.20 2.64
CA ALA A 68 -3.23 -12.26 3.45
C ALA A 68 -4.67 -11.95 3.91
N GLY A 69 -5.15 -10.73 3.72
CA GLY A 69 -6.52 -10.33 4.05
C GLY A 69 -7.54 -10.54 2.94
N ILE A 70 -7.16 -11.11 1.80
CA ILE A 70 -8.02 -11.20 0.61
C ILE A 70 -9.33 -11.97 0.87
N ASP A 71 -9.41 -12.89 1.82
CA ASP A 71 -10.68 -13.57 2.16
C ASP A 71 -11.71 -12.61 2.79
N ASP A 72 -11.25 -11.55 3.43
CA ASP A 72 -12.12 -10.54 4.05
C ASP A 72 -12.82 -9.60 3.03
N ILE A 73 -12.61 -9.80 1.71
CA ILE A 73 -13.42 -9.16 0.66
C ILE A 73 -14.84 -9.74 0.59
N ARG A 74 -15.11 -10.86 1.27
CA ARG A 74 -16.38 -11.59 1.25
C ARG A 74 -17.62 -10.70 1.50
N PRO A 75 -17.65 -9.79 2.48
CA PRO A 75 -18.78 -8.89 2.68
C PRO A 75 -19.04 -7.95 1.49
N PHE A 76 -17.98 -7.51 0.80
CA PHE A 76 -18.10 -6.71 -0.42
C PHE A 76 -18.68 -7.55 -1.55
N PHE A 77 -18.11 -8.75 -1.78
CA PHE A 77 -18.60 -9.68 -2.79
C PHE A 77 -20.11 -9.96 -2.64
N PHE A 78 -20.62 -10.20 -1.44
CA PHE A 78 -22.05 -10.44 -1.23
C PHE A 78 -22.94 -9.25 -1.50
N ARG A 79 -22.40 -8.03 -1.39
CA ARG A 79 -23.17 -6.81 -1.67
C ARG A 79 -23.13 -6.39 -3.14
N GLN A 80 -21.99 -6.57 -3.79
CA GLN A 80 -21.73 -5.95 -5.10
C GLN A 80 -21.28 -6.93 -6.20
N GLY A 81 -21.09 -8.22 -5.89
CA GLY A 81 -20.56 -9.22 -6.84
C GLY A 81 -19.04 -9.30 -6.85
N ASP A 82 -18.49 -9.81 -7.93
CA ASP A 82 -17.08 -10.09 -8.09
C ASP A 82 -16.23 -8.83 -7.93
N ILE A 83 -15.13 -8.94 -7.17
CA ILE A 83 -14.25 -7.80 -6.87
C ILE A 83 -13.10 -7.76 -7.89
N PRO A 84 -12.94 -6.67 -8.67
CA PRO A 84 -11.81 -6.49 -9.54
C PRO A 84 -10.51 -6.39 -8.74
N ILE A 85 -9.51 -7.18 -9.12
CA ILE A 85 -8.15 -7.08 -8.59
C ILE A 85 -7.17 -6.78 -9.72
N TYR A 86 -6.15 -6.00 -9.40
CA TYR A 86 -5.09 -5.60 -10.31
C TYR A 86 -3.74 -5.96 -9.72
N GLY A 87 -2.88 -6.60 -10.50
CA GLY A 87 -1.54 -6.98 -10.08
C GLY A 87 -0.71 -7.50 -11.26
N SER A 88 0.59 -7.59 -11.09
CA SER A 88 1.43 -8.24 -12.10
C SER A 88 1.04 -9.71 -12.27
N GLN A 89 1.39 -10.32 -13.40
CA GLN A 89 1.13 -11.76 -13.66
C GLN A 89 1.61 -12.64 -12.50
N ARG A 90 2.80 -12.33 -11.94
CA ARG A 90 3.38 -13.06 -10.81
C ARG A 90 2.52 -12.95 -9.55
N VAL A 91 2.04 -11.75 -9.24
CA VAL A 91 1.19 -11.49 -8.06
C VAL A 91 -0.12 -12.24 -8.19
N VAL A 92 -0.82 -12.10 -9.33
CA VAL A 92 -2.10 -12.78 -9.56
C VAL A 92 -1.95 -14.30 -9.52
N GLN A 93 -0.87 -14.85 -10.09
CA GLN A 93 -0.60 -16.28 -10.03
C GLN A 93 -0.39 -16.75 -8.58
N ASN A 94 0.43 -16.02 -7.81
CA ASN A 94 0.68 -16.36 -6.40
C ASN A 94 -0.61 -16.31 -5.55
N LEU A 95 -1.44 -15.30 -5.77
CA LEU A 95 -2.76 -15.20 -5.12
C LEU A 95 -3.67 -16.37 -5.49
N SER A 96 -3.71 -16.74 -6.78
CA SER A 96 -4.49 -17.88 -7.27
C SER A 96 -4.04 -19.21 -6.66
N ASP A 97 -2.73 -19.39 -6.49
CA ASP A 97 -2.18 -20.61 -5.87
C ASP A 97 -2.52 -20.70 -4.39
N ARG A 98 -2.39 -19.61 -3.65
CA ARG A 98 -2.62 -19.55 -2.20
C ARG A 98 -4.10 -19.51 -1.81
N PHE A 99 -4.92 -18.85 -2.61
CA PHE A 99 -6.35 -18.62 -2.36
C PHE A 99 -7.20 -19.20 -3.48
N SER A 100 -6.85 -20.39 -3.99
CA SER A 100 -7.44 -20.99 -5.18
C SER A 100 -8.98 -21.00 -5.18
N TYR A 101 -9.61 -21.11 -4.02
CA TYR A 101 -11.09 -21.12 -3.88
C TYR A 101 -11.73 -19.77 -4.27
N ILE A 102 -11.01 -18.64 -4.18
CA ILE A 102 -11.49 -17.31 -4.58
C ILE A 102 -11.49 -17.19 -6.11
N PHE A 103 -10.49 -17.81 -6.76
CA PHE A 103 -10.27 -17.72 -8.21
C PHE A 103 -11.03 -18.80 -9.02
N LYS A 104 -11.62 -19.80 -8.37
CA LYS A 104 -12.43 -20.81 -9.06
C LYS A 104 -13.65 -20.19 -9.70
N THR A 105 -13.94 -20.55 -10.95
CA THR A 105 -15.16 -20.20 -11.67
C THR A 105 -16.24 -21.26 -11.54
N GLU A 106 -15.82 -22.53 -11.32
CA GLU A 106 -16.73 -23.67 -11.20
C GLU A 106 -16.54 -24.40 -9.87
N ASN A 107 -17.56 -25.11 -9.42
CA ASN A 107 -17.55 -25.91 -8.20
C ASN A 107 -17.05 -25.15 -6.96
N LYS A 108 -17.39 -23.86 -6.87
CA LYS A 108 -17.14 -23.04 -5.67
C LYS A 108 -17.99 -23.53 -4.52
N TYR A 109 -17.44 -23.56 -3.31
CA TYR A 109 -18.28 -23.78 -2.13
C TYR A 109 -19.17 -22.54 -1.87
N PRO A 110 -20.40 -22.74 -1.36
CA PRO A 110 -21.29 -21.64 -1.05
C PRO A 110 -20.64 -20.64 -0.09
N GLY A 111 -20.65 -19.37 -0.44
CA GLY A 111 -20.07 -18.29 0.37
C GLY A 111 -18.60 -17.96 0.08
N ALA A 112 -17.93 -18.64 -0.84
CA ALA A 112 -16.60 -18.20 -1.29
C ALA A 112 -16.71 -16.89 -2.08
N PRO A 113 -15.91 -15.87 -1.78
CA PRO A 113 -15.88 -14.66 -2.60
C PRO A 113 -15.28 -14.95 -3.98
N ALA A 114 -15.46 -14.02 -4.91
CA ALA A 114 -14.89 -14.11 -6.24
C ALA A 114 -14.19 -12.82 -6.63
N VAL A 115 -13.19 -12.94 -7.49
CA VAL A 115 -12.43 -11.83 -8.03
C VAL A 115 -12.37 -11.86 -9.55
N ILE A 116 -12.24 -10.69 -10.16
CA ILE A 116 -11.91 -10.52 -11.58
C ILE A 116 -10.46 -10.10 -11.66
N SER A 117 -9.62 -10.96 -12.20
CA SER A 117 -8.17 -10.69 -12.30
C SER A 117 -7.85 -9.82 -13.50
N ASN A 118 -7.17 -8.70 -13.26
CA ASN A 118 -6.64 -7.81 -14.26
C ASN A 118 -5.11 -7.78 -14.16
N ILE A 119 -4.44 -8.26 -15.20
CA ILE A 119 -2.98 -8.24 -15.24
C ILE A 119 -2.53 -6.85 -15.65
N ILE A 120 -1.60 -6.29 -14.87
CA ILE A 120 -0.97 -5.01 -15.17
C ILE A 120 0.50 -5.21 -15.56
N GLU A 121 0.96 -4.33 -16.42
CA GLU A 121 2.36 -4.31 -16.87
C GLU A 121 2.95 -2.93 -16.56
N LYS A 122 4.26 -2.90 -16.29
CA LYS A 122 4.96 -1.61 -16.18
C LYS A 122 4.80 -0.85 -17.49
N ASN A 123 4.74 0.46 -17.41
CA ASN A 123 4.62 1.37 -18.56
C ASN A 123 3.27 1.28 -19.32
N THR A 124 2.29 0.54 -18.82
CA THR A 124 0.94 0.48 -19.42
C THR A 124 -0.08 1.05 -18.45
N ASP A 125 -0.55 2.25 -18.75
CA ASP A 125 -1.61 2.88 -17.96
C ASP A 125 -2.94 2.14 -18.11
N PHE A 126 -3.73 2.14 -17.07
CA PHE A 126 -5.10 1.63 -17.10
C PHE A 126 -6.06 2.59 -16.40
N LYS A 127 -7.36 2.30 -16.42
CA LYS A 127 -8.38 3.14 -15.79
C LYS A 127 -9.24 2.35 -14.82
N ILE A 128 -9.63 3.01 -13.74
CA ILE A 128 -10.71 2.58 -12.84
C ILE A 128 -11.66 3.77 -12.72
N GLY A 129 -12.91 3.60 -13.19
CA GLY A 129 -13.78 4.74 -13.42
C GLY A 129 -13.12 5.75 -14.35
N GLU A 130 -13.16 7.02 -14.00
CA GLU A 130 -12.53 8.11 -14.76
C GLU A 130 -11.04 8.29 -14.44
N LYS A 131 -10.55 7.67 -13.35
CA LYS A 131 -9.18 7.85 -12.90
C LYS A 131 -8.19 7.01 -13.72
N LYS A 132 -7.15 7.68 -14.17
CA LYS A 132 -6.00 7.05 -14.80
C LYS A 132 -5.04 6.55 -13.73
N ILE A 133 -4.66 5.29 -13.82
CA ILE A 133 -3.68 4.64 -12.94
C ILE A 133 -2.42 4.35 -13.75
N THR A 134 -1.31 4.88 -13.29
CA THR A 134 0.02 4.64 -13.89
C THR A 134 0.81 3.71 -12.97
N PRO A 135 1.12 2.47 -13.39
CA PRO A 135 2.01 1.59 -12.66
C PRO A 135 3.44 2.15 -12.67
N VAL A 136 4.08 2.10 -11.50
CA VAL A 136 5.47 2.49 -11.28
C VAL A 136 6.22 1.28 -10.76
N GLU A 137 7.09 0.70 -11.59
CA GLU A 137 7.90 -0.44 -11.14
C GLU A 137 9.03 0.05 -10.22
N VAL A 138 9.13 -0.56 -9.05
CA VAL A 138 10.20 -0.31 -8.09
C VAL A 138 10.83 -1.62 -7.66
N LEU A 139 12.02 -1.58 -7.09
CA LEU A 139 12.73 -2.79 -6.66
C LEU A 139 12.69 -2.94 -5.14
N HIS A 140 12.15 -4.07 -4.70
CA HIS A 140 12.26 -4.58 -3.33
C HIS A 140 13.47 -5.53 -3.27
N ASN A 141 14.66 -4.98 -3.03
CA ASN A 141 15.94 -5.62 -3.33
C ASN A 141 16.06 -5.94 -4.83
N ARG A 142 15.91 -7.23 -5.21
CA ARG A 142 15.92 -7.69 -6.62
C ARG A 142 14.54 -8.02 -7.15
N LEU A 143 13.52 -7.95 -6.32
CA LEU A 143 12.15 -8.26 -6.68
C LEU A 143 11.49 -7.03 -7.29
N PRO A 144 11.09 -7.03 -8.58
CA PRO A 144 10.29 -5.95 -9.12
C PRO A 144 8.87 -6.01 -8.54
N ILE A 145 8.41 -4.89 -8.00
CA ILE A 145 7.09 -4.70 -7.43
C ILE A 145 6.45 -3.45 -8.01
N MET A 146 5.14 -3.27 -7.82
CA MET A 146 4.42 -2.14 -8.38
C MET A 146 4.04 -1.13 -7.29
N GLY A 147 4.39 0.13 -7.53
CA GLY A 147 3.70 1.27 -6.96
C GLY A 147 2.69 1.83 -7.94
N TYR A 148 1.95 2.86 -7.54
CA TYR A 148 0.88 3.43 -8.34
C TYR A 148 0.87 4.95 -8.26
N ARG A 149 0.73 5.59 -9.41
CA ARG A 149 0.37 7.00 -9.50
C ARG A 149 -1.08 7.13 -9.95
N ILE A 150 -1.84 7.92 -9.22
CA ILE A 150 -3.23 8.25 -9.51
C ILE A 150 -3.35 9.77 -9.48
N ASP A 151 -3.46 10.39 -10.65
CA ASP A 151 -3.41 11.86 -10.79
C ASP A 151 -2.18 12.47 -10.09
N ASN A 152 -2.42 13.25 -9.01
CA ASN A 152 -1.39 13.93 -8.22
C ASN A 152 -0.93 13.15 -6.99
N PHE A 153 -1.43 11.93 -6.78
CA PHE A 153 -1.10 11.04 -5.68
C PHE A 153 -0.21 9.88 -6.14
N CYS A 154 0.88 9.61 -5.40
CA CYS A 154 1.76 8.48 -5.64
C CYS A 154 1.88 7.64 -4.37
N TYR A 155 1.72 6.31 -4.52
CA TYR A 155 1.88 5.34 -3.44
C TYR A 155 2.93 4.31 -3.79
N LEU A 156 3.99 4.27 -2.98
CA LEU A 156 5.10 3.33 -3.11
C LEU A 156 5.39 2.72 -1.74
N THR A 157 5.43 1.41 -1.66
CA THR A 157 5.82 0.67 -0.45
C THR A 157 6.90 -0.33 -0.78
N ASP A 158 7.65 -0.79 0.22
CA ASP A 158 8.69 -1.83 0.11
C ASP A 158 9.81 -1.51 -0.90
N VAL A 159 10.01 -0.24 -1.17
CA VAL A 159 11.03 0.24 -2.08
C VAL A 159 12.42 0.09 -1.46
N LYS A 160 13.37 -0.43 -2.25
CA LYS A 160 14.81 -0.29 -2.00
C LYS A 160 15.49 0.59 -3.04
N SER A 161 15.05 0.51 -4.30
CA SER A 161 15.54 1.39 -5.36
C SER A 161 14.48 1.60 -6.44
N ILE A 162 14.64 2.68 -7.19
CA ILE A 162 13.76 3.06 -8.31
C ILE A 162 14.66 3.43 -9.47
N GLU A 163 14.38 2.89 -10.66
CA GLU A 163 15.09 3.27 -11.89
C GLU A 163 14.68 4.69 -12.34
N GLU A 164 15.58 5.41 -13.00
CA GLU A 164 15.36 6.82 -13.36
C GLU A 164 14.12 7.03 -14.24
N ASP A 165 13.84 6.14 -15.19
CA ASP A 165 12.64 6.21 -16.04
C ASP A 165 11.34 6.06 -15.23
N GLN A 166 11.39 5.38 -14.08
CA GLN A 166 10.27 5.25 -13.16
C GLN A 166 10.13 6.46 -12.22
N ILE A 167 11.26 7.07 -11.84
CA ILE A 167 11.27 8.33 -11.06
C ILE A 167 10.59 9.44 -11.87
N GLU A 168 10.81 9.51 -13.18
CA GLU A 168 10.16 10.49 -14.06
C GLU A 168 8.63 10.43 -13.98
N LYS A 169 8.04 9.25 -13.78
CA LYS A 169 6.60 9.10 -13.60
C LYS A 169 6.08 9.69 -12.28
N LEU A 170 6.95 9.85 -11.29
CA LEU A 170 6.60 10.37 -9.96
C LEU A 170 6.73 11.88 -9.88
N ARG A 171 7.51 12.50 -10.77
CA ARG A 171 7.76 13.94 -10.75
C ARG A 171 6.47 14.74 -10.87
N GLY A 172 6.40 15.85 -10.15
CA GLY A 172 5.25 16.75 -10.15
C GLY A 172 4.02 16.21 -9.41
N CYS A 173 4.12 15.10 -8.67
CA CYS A 173 3.04 14.67 -7.78
C CYS A 173 2.85 15.68 -6.63
N GLU A 174 1.62 15.80 -6.16
CA GLU A 174 1.33 16.62 -4.99
C GLU A 174 1.67 15.85 -3.71
N VAL A 175 1.27 14.60 -3.64
CA VAL A 175 1.45 13.73 -2.49
C VAL A 175 2.20 12.48 -2.90
N LEU A 176 3.29 12.20 -2.18
CA LEU A 176 4.05 10.95 -2.26
C LEU A 176 3.90 10.19 -0.94
N VAL A 177 3.42 8.96 -1.00
CA VAL A 177 3.53 7.99 0.11
C VAL A 177 4.67 7.04 -0.23
N LEU A 178 5.66 6.90 0.66
CA LEU A 178 6.89 6.12 0.45
C LEU A 178 7.27 5.38 1.74
N ASN A 179 7.87 4.20 1.65
CA ASN A 179 8.35 3.53 2.84
C ASN A 179 9.61 4.19 3.43
N ALA A 180 9.67 4.23 4.76
CA ALA A 180 10.88 4.51 5.53
C ALA A 180 10.91 3.54 6.72
N LEU A 181 11.60 2.40 6.56
CA LEU A 181 11.43 1.28 7.46
C LEU A 181 11.98 1.56 8.87
N ARG A 182 13.21 2.10 8.95
CA ARG A 182 13.96 2.31 10.19
C ARG A 182 15.12 3.29 9.96
N VAL A 183 15.83 3.65 11.03
CA VAL A 183 17.00 4.54 10.94
C VAL A 183 18.17 3.84 10.27
N GLU A 184 18.52 2.63 10.72
CA GLU A 184 19.66 1.87 10.19
C GLU A 184 19.39 1.32 8.78
N PRO A 185 20.40 1.19 7.92
CA PRO A 185 20.25 0.62 6.58
C PRO A 185 19.58 -0.74 6.58
N HIS A 186 18.80 -1.02 5.54
CA HIS A 186 18.13 -2.29 5.33
C HIS A 186 18.36 -2.81 3.91
N PRO A 187 18.56 -4.13 3.72
CA PRO A 187 18.91 -4.66 2.39
C PRO A 187 17.76 -4.59 1.38
N THR A 188 16.50 -4.51 1.85
CA THR A 188 15.32 -4.62 0.98
C THR A 188 14.40 -3.40 1.03
N HIS A 189 14.60 -2.48 1.96
CA HIS A 189 13.75 -1.29 2.13
C HIS A 189 14.62 -0.04 2.26
N LEU A 190 14.08 1.10 1.91
CA LEU A 190 14.68 2.39 2.24
C LEU A 190 14.70 2.58 3.76
N ASN A 191 15.83 3.03 4.29
CA ASN A 191 15.89 3.60 5.63
C ASN A 191 15.42 5.07 5.60
N LEU A 192 15.46 5.75 6.74
CA LEU A 192 15.00 7.14 6.82
C LEU A 192 15.80 8.09 5.91
N GLU A 193 17.13 7.98 5.93
CA GLU A 193 18.03 8.81 5.12
C GLU A 193 17.81 8.61 3.63
N GLU A 194 17.81 7.35 3.17
CA GLU A 194 17.55 6.99 1.77
C GLU A 194 16.14 7.44 1.31
N ALA A 195 15.14 7.37 2.20
CA ALA A 195 13.78 7.84 1.89
C ALA A 195 13.74 9.38 1.74
N LEU A 196 14.46 10.12 2.56
CA LEU A 196 14.59 11.58 2.44
C LEU A 196 15.31 11.98 1.15
N GLU A 197 16.37 11.26 0.75
CA GLU A 197 17.06 11.47 -0.52
C GLU A 197 16.12 11.24 -1.71
N MET A 198 15.28 10.19 -1.67
CA MET A 198 14.28 9.91 -2.69
C MET A 198 13.23 11.03 -2.77
N VAL A 199 12.76 11.54 -1.64
CA VAL A 199 11.84 12.69 -1.60
C VAL A 199 12.49 13.93 -2.23
N ALA A 200 13.77 14.19 -1.95
CA ALA A 200 14.50 15.31 -2.53
C ALA A 200 14.69 15.18 -4.06
N GLN A 201 14.77 13.94 -4.58
CA GLN A 201 14.88 13.65 -6.01
C GLN A 201 13.53 13.78 -6.73
N ILE A 202 12.44 13.25 -6.17
CA ILE A 202 11.08 13.28 -6.75
C ILE A 202 10.45 14.68 -6.62
N LYS A 203 10.72 15.38 -5.53
CA LYS A 203 10.21 16.72 -5.20
C LYS A 203 8.67 16.83 -5.18
N PRO A 204 7.99 16.00 -4.39
CA PRO A 204 6.55 16.15 -4.17
C PRO A 204 6.26 17.43 -3.36
N LYS A 205 5.01 17.92 -3.39
CA LYS A 205 4.63 19.01 -2.47
C LYS A 205 4.60 18.55 -1.01
N ARG A 206 4.17 17.30 -0.77
CA ARG A 206 4.12 16.66 0.57
C ARG A 206 4.54 15.21 0.43
N ALA A 207 5.31 14.71 1.40
CA ALA A 207 5.68 13.30 1.48
C ALA A 207 5.20 12.70 2.81
N TYR A 208 4.74 11.45 2.77
CA TYR A 208 4.30 10.70 3.93
C TYR A 208 5.02 9.37 3.98
N PHE A 209 5.76 9.13 5.06
CA PHE A 209 6.46 7.87 5.24
C PHE A 209 5.54 6.81 5.84
N THR A 210 5.51 5.65 5.20
CA THR A 210 4.75 4.45 5.60
C THR A 210 5.67 3.24 5.77
N HIS A 211 5.11 2.06 5.99
CA HIS A 211 5.84 0.79 6.20
C HIS A 211 6.91 0.92 7.30
N ILE A 212 6.53 1.58 8.39
CA ILE A 212 7.43 1.96 9.50
C ILE A 212 7.55 0.81 10.48
N SER A 213 8.77 0.40 10.82
CA SER A 213 9.04 -0.52 11.92
C SER A 213 9.21 0.23 13.26
N HIS A 214 9.19 -0.50 14.36
CA HIS A 214 9.46 0.05 15.69
C HIS A 214 10.89 0.62 15.84
N LEU A 215 11.81 0.22 14.94
CA LEU A 215 13.20 0.69 14.93
C LEU A 215 13.38 2.07 14.28
N LEU A 216 12.33 2.68 13.74
CA LEU A 216 12.38 4.08 13.32
C LEU A 216 12.39 5.03 14.52
N GLY A 217 11.68 4.67 15.60
CA GLY A 217 11.52 5.49 16.80
C GLY A 217 10.06 5.83 17.09
N PHE A 218 9.84 6.63 18.12
CA PHE A 218 8.51 7.13 18.47
C PHE A 218 8.02 8.14 17.43
N HIS A 219 6.73 8.08 17.10
CA HIS A 219 6.12 8.94 16.08
C HIS A 219 6.43 10.41 16.30
N ASP A 220 6.15 10.91 17.49
CA ASP A 220 6.28 12.35 17.78
C ASP A 220 7.74 12.80 17.74
N SER A 221 8.65 12.03 18.36
CA SER A 221 10.08 12.37 18.38
C SER A 221 10.70 12.37 16.98
N VAL A 222 10.36 11.41 16.13
CA VAL A 222 10.85 11.38 14.74
C VAL A 222 10.25 12.50 13.92
N SER A 223 8.95 12.78 14.10
CA SER A 223 8.25 13.84 13.38
C SER A 223 8.89 15.23 13.58
N GLU A 224 9.42 15.50 14.78
CA GLU A 224 10.12 16.75 15.10
C GLU A 224 11.46 16.93 14.33
N THR A 225 12.04 15.83 13.83
CA THR A 225 13.31 15.85 13.09
C THR A 225 13.15 15.89 11.58
N LEU A 226 11.93 15.69 11.06
CA LEU A 226 11.68 15.64 9.64
C LEU A 226 11.70 17.05 9.01
N PRO A 227 12.11 17.15 7.73
CA PRO A 227 12.02 18.39 6.98
C PRO A 227 10.58 18.88 6.87
N GLU A 228 10.40 20.16 6.58
CA GLU A 228 9.10 20.72 6.23
C GLU A 228 8.45 19.92 5.09
N ASN A 229 7.14 19.70 5.18
CA ASN A 229 6.35 18.92 4.22
C ASN A 229 6.68 17.42 4.12
N VAL A 230 7.43 16.87 5.06
CA VAL A 230 7.64 15.42 5.23
C VAL A 230 7.02 14.97 6.56
N PHE A 231 6.20 13.94 6.52
CA PHE A 231 5.40 13.48 7.66
C PHE A 231 5.50 11.96 7.83
N LEU A 232 5.22 11.47 9.04
CA LEU A 232 5.00 10.04 9.27
C LEU A 232 3.52 9.72 9.10
N ALA A 233 3.21 8.72 8.29
CA ALA A 233 1.86 8.19 8.21
C ALA A 233 1.50 7.38 9.46
N HIS A 234 0.23 7.35 9.78
CA HIS A 234 -0.36 6.54 10.85
C HIS A 234 -1.76 6.07 10.44
N ASP A 235 -2.32 5.13 11.16
CA ASP A 235 -3.65 4.60 10.85
C ASP A 235 -4.70 5.72 10.90
N ASN A 236 -5.64 5.66 9.96
CA ASN A 236 -6.72 6.64 9.79
C ASN A 236 -6.27 8.08 9.45
N LEU A 237 -5.01 8.27 9.03
CA LEU A 237 -4.58 9.56 8.48
C LEU A 237 -5.34 9.83 7.18
N GLN A 238 -6.02 10.96 7.10
CA GLN A 238 -6.70 11.43 5.89
C GLN A 238 -5.86 12.51 5.20
N ILE A 239 -5.64 12.32 3.90
CA ILE A 239 -4.86 13.23 3.06
C ILE A 239 -5.73 13.62 1.88
N HIS A 240 -5.94 14.92 1.70
CA HIS A 240 -6.67 15.43 0.54
C HIS A 240 -5.69 15.92 -0.54
N THR A 241 -5.98 15.55 -1.78
CA THR A 241 -5.30 16.05 -3.00
C THR A 241 -6.28 16.85 -3.83
N ASN A 242 -5.77 17.84 -4.55
CA ASN A 242 -6.56 18.66 -5.47
C ASN A 242 -6.70 17.98 -6.84
#